data_583e13346043be11d311e12b036269c6
#
_entry.id   583e13346043be11d311e12b036269c6
#
_cell.length_a   1.000
_cell.length_b   1.000
_cell.length_c   1.000
_cell.angle_alpha   90.00
_cell.angle_beta   90.00
_cell.angle_gamma   90.00
#
_symmetry.space_group_name_H-M   'P 1'
#
loop_
_entity.id
_entity.type
_entity.pdbx_description
1 polymer ?
#
loop_
_entity_poly.entity_id
_entity_poly.type
_entity_poly.pdbx_seq_one_letter_code
_entity_poly.pdbx_strand_id
1 'polypeptide(L)'
;MRAVTRPLSDYVDGAVDLNDVAGGDGVLFVRNAVGIAGRGVAATVAVDEAAEFLSALDHDTTGSAAGPVALGCVPFVPGSPAELLVPAVQVRKGADGATSVTVVGDMSRSVVVEALTQRTPARATAASWSIEPAVGVEAYLTAVMAARDAVRAGDLTKAVIARPIVVKSSEPIDVHAVLRRLRASFGSSYRYSIDGFIGASPELLVEVDGPVVRSHPLAGTAPRTGDVDNDARIATELIASTKNQIEHRVVIDVVHDTLLPWSSYLDWEPEPSIVTVANVQHLGTRMEGMLSQPGPSVIELVRALSPTPALGGHPRDAAIELVQRVEGFERGRYGGAVGWVDAAGNGTWAVAIRCAELSDDRRSARLVAGGGIVADSDPDAELAETQAKFQAMLSAIVRP
;
A
#
# COMPACT_ATOMS: atom_id res chain seq x y z
N MET A 1 25.45 -11.85 -10.23
CA MET A 1 24.41 -12.78 -9.69
C MET A 1 23.54 -13.20 -10.86
N ARG A 2 23.06 -14.45 -10.89
CA ARG A 2 22.21 -14.97 -11.97
C ARG A 2 20.75 -15.03 -11.55
N ALA A 3 19.84 -14.76 -12.48
CA ALA A 3 18.41 -14.97 -12.34
C ALA A 3 17.91 -15.91 -13.45
N VAL A 4 16.96 -16.78 -13.14
CA VAL A 4 16.35 -17.70 -14.10
C VAL A 4 14.83 -17.61 -13.96
N THR A 5 14.13 -17.28 -15.05
CA THR A 5 12.67 -17.25 -15.08
C THR A 5 12.12 -18.35 -15.98
N ARG A 6 11.16 -19.11 -15.47
CA ARG A 6 10.48 -20.21 -16.16
C ARG A 6 8.98 -20.19 -15.87
N PRO A 7 8.15 -20.77 -16.73
CA PRO A 7 6.75 -21.04 -16.41
C PRO A 7 6.61 -21.87 -15.11
N LEU A 8 5.54 -21.65 -14.37
CA LEU A 8 5.25 -22.41 -13.13
C LEU A 8 5.22 -23.93 -13.38
N SER A 9 4.71 -24.35 -14.56
CA SER A 9 4.62 -25.75 -14.97
C SER A 9 5.96 -26.49 -15.00
N ASP A 10 7.08 -25.78 -15.10
CA ASP A 10 8.40 -26.40 -15.06
C ASP A 10 8.78 -26.88 -13.65
N TYR A 11 8.09 -26.43 -12.62
CA TYR A 11 8.36 -26.75 -11.22
C TYR A 11 7.30 -27.62 -10.57
N VAL A 12 6.01 -27.25 -10.75
CA VAL A 12 4.88 -27.91 -10.10
C VAL A 12 3.69 -28.04 -11.05
N ASP A 13 2.89 -29.09 -10.86
CA ASP A 13 1.65 -29.28 -11.57
C ASP A 13 0.54 -28.43 -10.93
N GLY A 14 -0.29 -27.78 -11.74
CA GLY A 14 -1.45 -26.99 -11.32
C GLY A 14 -1.09 -25.57 -10.87
N ALA A 15 -2.02 -24.94 -10.16
CA ALA A 15 -1.89 -23.55 -9.71
C ALA A 15 -1.38 -23.47 -8.27
N VAL A 16 -0.63 -22.40 -7.97
CA VAL A 16 -0.23 -22.04 -6.59
C VAL A 16 -1.04 -20.85 -6.10
N ASP A 17 -1.30 -20.81 -4.80
CA ASP A 17 -1.87 -19.63 -4.13
C ASP A 17 -0.73 -18.71 -3.67
N LEU A 18 -0.73 -17.47 -4.12
CA LEU A 18 0.32 -16.50 -3.77
C LEU A 18 0.39 -16.24 -2.25
N ASN A 19 -0.74 -16.34 -1.52
CA ASN A 19 -0.69 -16.23 -0.06
C ASN A 19 0.02 -17.43 0.59
N ASP A 20 -0.15 -18.64 0.03
CA ASP A 20 0.52 -19.84 0.54
C ASP A 20 2.01 -19.79 0.19
N VAL A 21 2.38 -19.29 -0.99
CA VAL A 21 3.79 -19.03 -1.36
C VAL A 21 4.44 -18.05 -0.40
N ALA A 22 3.80 -16.91 -0.10
CA ALA A 22 4.33 -15.96 0.88
C ALA A 22 4.36 -16.56 2.31
N GLY A 23 3.32 -17.31 2.68
CA GLY A 23 3.19 -17.86 4.03
C GLY A 23 3.20 -16.77 5.10
N GLY A 24 3.90 -17.03 6.21
CA GLY A 24 4.03 -16.08 7.31
C GLY A 24 5.35 -15.29 7.32
N ASP A 25 6.30 -15.64 6.49
CA ASP A 25 7.70 -15.17 6.51
C ASP A 25 8.23 -14.72 5.15
N GLY A 26 7.46 -14.91 4.08
CA GLY A 26 7.78 -14.41 2.76
C GLY A 26 7.17 -13.04 2.47
N VAL A 27 7.33 -12.60 1.22
CA VAL A 27 6.80 -11.33 0.73
C VAL A 27 5.57 -11.54 -0.15
N LEU A 28 4.64 -10.58 -0.09
CA LEU A 28 3.42 -10.57 -0.87
C LEU A 28 3.10 -9.15 -1.34
N PHE A 29 2.72 -9.00 -2.62
CA PHE A 29 2.05 -7.82 -3.14
C PHE A 29 1.05 -8.26 -4.21
N VAL A 30 -0.26 -8.26 -3.89
CA VAL A 30 -1.30 -8.84 -4.75
C VAL A 30 -2.60 -8.04 -4.71
N ARG A 31 -3.31 -8.00 -5.85
CA ARG A 31 -4.67 -7.46 -5.98
C ARG A 31 -5.47 -8.37 -6.92
N ASN A 32 -6.72 -8.72 -6.57
CA ASN A 32 -7.58 -9.58 -7.40
C ASN A 32 -6.90 -10.90 -7.83
N ALA A 33 -6.12 -11.51 -6.92
CA ALA A 33 -5.32 -12.72 -7.17
C ALA A 33 -4.20 -12.57 -8.22
N VAL A 34 -3.91 -11.35 -8.68
CA VAL A 34 -2.79 -10.99 -9.59
C VAL A 34 -1.70 -10.31 -8.75
N GLY A 35 -0.45 -10.55 -9.07
CA GLY A 35 0.67 -9.93 -8.36
C GLY A 35 1.84 -10.87 -8.10
N ILE A 36 2.54 -10.62 -7.00
CA ILE A 36 3.83 -11.24 -6.70
C ILE A 36 3.82 -11.80 -5.28
N ALA A 37 4.39 -13.00 -5.13
CA ALA A 37 4.78 -13.58 -3.85
C ALA A 37 6.21 -14.09 -3.94
N GLY A 38 6.93 -14.10 -2.82
CA GLY A 38 8.30 -14.61 -2.81
C GLY A 38 8.76 -15.13 -1.47
N ARG A 39 9.82 -15.92 -1.51
CA ARG A 39 10.49 -16.51 -0.32
C ARG A 39 12.00 -16.34 -0.38
N GLY A 40 12.59 -16.24 0.81
CA GLY A 40 14.02 -15.98 0.98
C GLY A 40 14.41 -14.61 0.47
N VAL A 41 15.61 -14.18 0.77
CA VAL A 41 16.17 -12.90 0.33
C VAL A 41 17.47 -13.19 -0.41
N ALA A 42 17.53 -12.88 -1.71
CA ALA A 42 18.74 -12.97 -2.51
C ALA A 42 19.61 -11.72 -2.38
N ALA A 43 18.96 -10.55 -2.26
CA ALA A 43 19.63 -9.27 -2.04
C ALA A 43 18.68 -8.28 -1.37
N THR A 44 19.27 -7.30 -0.70
CA THR A 44 18.62 -6.06 -0.27
C THR A 44 19.33 -4.92 -0.99
N VAL A 45 18.56 -4.02 -1.63
CA VAL A 45 19.09 -2.97 -2.49
C VAL A 45 18.46 -1.63 -2.16
N ALA A 46 19.23 -0.55 -2.26
CA ALA A 46 18.66 0.79 -2.12
C ALA A 46 17.55 1.01 -3.17
N VAL A 47 16.45 1.64 -2.77
CA VAL A 47 15.27 1.80 -3.65
C VAL A 47 15.64 2.49 -4.97
N ASP A 48 16.49 3.50 -4.93
CA ASP A 48 16.87 4.31 -6.10
C ASP A 48 17.82 3.55 -7.05
N GLU A 49 18.47 2.46 -6.59
CA GLU A 49 19.38 1.60 -7.35
C GLU A 49 18.73 0.30 -7.81
N ALA A 50 17.49 0.04 -7.39
CA ALA A 50 16.85 -1.27 -7.56
C ALA A 50 16.69 -1.69 -9.03
N ALA A 51 16.24 -0.80 -9.92
CA ALA A 51 16.08 -1.10 -11.33
C ALA A 51 17.44 -1.38 -12.01
N GLU A 52 18.46 -0.60 -11.69
CA GLU A 52 19.83 -0.80 -12.19
C GLU A 52 20.40 -2.13 -11.70
N PHE A 53 20.28 -2.45 -10.41
CA PHE A 53 20.68 -3.73 -9.85
C PHE A 53 20.03 -4.92 -10.57
N LEU A 54 18.69 -4.85 -10.77
CA LEU A 54 17.94 -5.91 -11.45
C LEU A 54 18.35 -6.06 -12.92
N SER A 55 18.63 -4.95 -13.61
CA SER A 55 19.08 -4.97 -15.01
C SER A 55 20.48 -5.53 -15.19
N ALA A 56 21.34 -5.44 -14.17
CA ALA A 56 22.70 -5.98 -14.15
C ALA A 56 22.76 -7.49 -13.85
N LEU A 57 21.63 -8.13 -13.50
CA LEU A 57 21.59 -9.58 -13.30
C LEU A 57 21.76 -10.32 -14.64
N ASP A 58 22.56 -11.39 -14.64
CA ASP A 58 22.59 -12.35 -15.75
C ASP A 58 21.25 -13.11 -15.77
N HIS A 59 20.31 -12.63 -16.59
CA HIS A 59 18.93 -13.11 -16.58
C HIS A 59 18.64 -14.03 -17.77
N ASP A 60 18.37 -15.30 -17.47
CA ASP A 60 17.93 -16.32 -18.41
C ASP A 60 16.40 -16.47 -18.33
N THR A 61 15.70 -16.07 -19.39
CA THR A 61 14.24 -16.21 -19.52
C THR A 61 13.87 -17.09 -20.70
N THR A 62 12.97 -18.03 -20.48
CA THR A 62 12.43 -18.89 -21.54
C THR A 62 10.92 -19.02 -21.33
N GLY A 63 10.15 -18.60 -22.35
CA GLY A 63 8.70 -18.72 -22.34
C GLY A 63 7.96 -17.79 -21.36
N SER A 64 8.63 -16.73 -20.89
CA SER A 64 8.02 -15.74 -20.01
C SER A 64 8.55 -14.34 -20.31
N ALA A 65 7.67 -13.34 -20.31
CA ALA A 65 8.04 -11.92 -20.35
C ALA A 65 8.37 -11.35 -18.95
N ALA A 66 8.15 -12.14 -17.88
CA ALA A 66 8.45 -11.73 -16.51
C ALA A 66 9.96 -11.86 -16.21
N GLY A 67 10.42 -11.14 -15.22
CA GLY A 67 11.79 -11.14 -14.74
C GLY A 67 11.86 -10.94 -13.22
N PRO A 68 13.09 -10.82 -12.69
CA PRO A 68 13.30 -10.53 -11.29
C PRO A 68 12.72 -9.16 -10.90
N VAL A 69 12.18 -9.08 -9.69
CA VAL A 69 11.63 -7.85 -9.12
C VAL A 69 12.21 -7.60 -7.73
N ALA A 70 12.17 -6.33 -7.32
CA ALA A 70 12.42 -5.90 -5.95
C ALA A 70 11.14 -5.33 -5.36
N LEU A 71 10.82 -5.68 -4.11
CA LEU A 71 9.62 -5.23 -3.40
C LEU A 71 10.00 -4.54 -2.10
N GLY A 72 9.25 -3.50 -1.72
CA GLY A 72 9.50 -2.80 -0.47
C GLY A 72 8.57 -1.65 -0.21
N CYS A 73 9.02 -0.76 0.68
CA CYS A 73 8.29 0.42 1.07
C CYS A 73 9.18 1.66 0.96
N VAL A 74 8.60 2.76 0.49
CA VAL A 74 9.17 4.11 0.60
C VAL A 74 8.48 4.80 1.78
N PRO A 75 9.24 5.30 2.78
CA PRO A 75 8.67 5.94 3.97
C PRO A 75 7.91 7.24 3.64
N PHE A 76 7.11 7.70 4.63
CA PHE A 76 6.31 8.92 4.53
C PHE A 76 7.14 10.18 4.32
N VAL A 77 8.26 10.33 5.04
CA VAL A 77 9.11 11.52 4.94
C VAL A 77 9.94 11.46 3.66
N PRO A 78 9.82 12.45 2.75
CA PRO A 78 10.59 12.47 1.52
C PRO A 78 12.10 12.43 1.75
N GLY A 79 12.81 11.75 0.86
CA GLY A 79 14.27 11.59 0.97
C GLY A 79 14.75 10.61 2.04
N SER A 80 13.85 10.02 2.84
CA SER A 80 14.24 8.98 3.78
C SER A 80 14.87 7.77 3.06
N PRO A 81 15.91 7.16 3.64
CA PRO A 81 16.47 5.92 3.12
C PRO A 81 15.41 4.83 3.03
N ALA A 82 15.45 4.04 1.98
CA ALA A 82 14.56 2.90 1.80
C ALA A 82 15.31 1.78 1.06
N GLU A 83 15.02 0.56 1.45
CA GLU A 83 15.58 -0.63 0.84
C GLU A 83 14.47 -1.53 0.31
N LEU A 84 14.73 -2.19 -0.81
CA LEU A 84 13.85 -3.18 -1.41
C LEU A 84 14.47 -4.56 -1.30
N LEU A 85 13.63 -5.55 -1.07
CA LEU A 85 14.01 -6.96 -1.02
C LEU A 85 13.89 -7.56 -2.43
N VAL A 86 14.94 -8.26 -2.86
CA VAL A 86 14.91 -9.14 -4.03
C VAL A 86 14.70 -10.56 -3.51
N PRO A 87 13.50 -11.15 -3.60
CA PRO A 87 13.27 -12.49 -3.10
C PRO A 87 14.07 -13.52 -3.90
N ALA A 88 14.55 -14.55 -3.21
CA ALA A 88 15.34 -15.62 -3.85
C ALA A 88 14.47 -16.52 -4.75
N VAL A 89 13.23 -16.78 -4.35
CA VAL A 89 12.20 -17.42 -5.19
C VAL A 89 11.03 -16.47 -5.30
N GLN A 90 10.64 -16.13 -6.52
CA GLN A 90 9.55 -15.21 -6.82
C GLN A 90 8.51 -15.91 -7.68
N VAL A 91 7.24 -15.74 -7.37
CA VAL A 91 6.12 -16.18 -8.21
C VAL A 91 5.34 -14.94 -8.65
N ARG A 92 5.28 -14.71 -9.95
CA ARG A 92 4.47 -13.63 -10.54
C ARG A 92 3.28 -14.23 -11.28
N LYS A 93 2.09 -13.76 -10.97
CA LYS A 93 0.85 -14.11 -11.67
C LYS A 93 0.31 -12.87 -12.37
N GLY A 94 0.20 -12.94 -13.69
CA GLY A 94 -0.34 -11.88 -14.55
C GLY A 94 -1.86 -11.87 -14.58
N ALA A 95 -2.42 -10.78 -15.11
CA ALA A 95 -3.87 -10.63 -15.34
C ALA A 95 -4.41 -11.58 -16.41
N ASP A 96 -3.56 -12.03 -17.34
CA ASP A 96 -3.83 -13.05 -18.36
C ASP A 96 -3.86 -14.49 -17.77
N GLY A 97 -3.57 -14.63 -16.46
CA GLY A 97 -3.47 -15.92 -15.78
C GLY A 97 -2.13 -16.62 -15.92
N ALA A 98 -1.21 -16.11 -16.75
CA ALA A 98 0.14 -16.65 -16.85
C ALA A 98 0.84 -16.56 -15.48
N THR A 99 1.53 -17.63 -15.11
CA THR A 99 2.27 -17.70 -13.84
C THR A 99 3.70 -18.13 -14.11
N SER A 100 4.64 -17.32 -13.66
CA SER A 100 6.08 -17.56 -13.79
C SER A 100 6.75 -17.66 -12.43
N VAL A 101 7.86 -18.40 -12.39
CA VAL A 101 8.75 -18.51 -11.24
C VAL A 101 10.12 -17.94 -11.65
N THR A 102 10.60 -16.98 -10.89
CA THR A 102 11.95 -16.43 -11.02
C THR A 102 12.78 -16.86 -9.81
N VAL A 103 13.93 -17.45 -10.07
CA VAL A 103 14.92 -17.86 -9.07
C VAL A 103 16.12 -16.93 -9.20
N VAL A 104 16.49 -16.27 -8.11
CA VAL A 104 17.66 -15.39 -8.04
C VAL A 104 18.73 -16.05 -7.16
N GLY A 105 19.90 -16.32 -7.76
CA GLY A 105 20.96 -17.09 -7.13
C GLY A 105 21.01 -18.52 -7.64
N ASP A 106 21.84 -19.35 -7.00
CA ASP A 106 22.01 -20.76 -7.34
C ASP A 106 21.21 -21.64 -6.37
N MET A 107 20.11 -22.18 -6.84
CA MET A 107 19.22 -23.06 -6.07
C MET A 107 18.89 -24.32 -6.84
N SER A 108 18.87 -25.46 -6.14
CA SER A 108 18.38 -26.70 -6.73
C SER A 108 16.87 -26.65 -6.97
N ARG A 109 16.41 -27.39 -7.99
CA ARG A 109 14.97 -27.49 -8.30
C ARG A 109 14.14 -27.93 -7.09
N SER A 110 14.67 -28.85 -6.26
CA SER A 110 13.98 -29.35 -5.07
C SER A 110 13.70 -28.25 -4.04
N VAL A 111 14.65 -27.34 -3.80
CA VAL A 111 14.50 -26.19 -2.90
C VAL A 111 13.44 -25.22 -3.43
N VAL A 112 13.44 -24.97 -4.75
CA VAL A 112 12.43 -24.12 -5.37
C VAL A 112 11.03 -24.74 -5.23
N VAL A 113 10.87 -26.03 -5.53
CA VAL A 113 9.60 -26.75 -5.38
C VAL A 113 9.12 -26.71 -3.92
N GLU A 114 10.01 -26.93 -2.96
CA GLU A 114 9.67 -26.81 -1.54
C GLU A 114 9.15 -25.40 -1.20
N ALA A 115 9.84 -24.34 -1.64
CA ALA A 115 9.42 -22.96 -1.44
C ALA A 115 8.01 -22.66 -2.04
N LEU A 116 7.66 -23.29 -3.18
CA LEU A 116 6.37 -23.15 -3.84
C LEU A 116 5.23 -23.94 -3.17
N THR A 117 5.55 -25.06 -2.55
CA THR A 117 4.57 -26.03 -2.05
C THR A 117 4.48 -26.09 -0.51
N GLN A 118 5.42 -25.45 0.19
CA GLN A 118 5.41 -25.39 1.64
C GLN A 118 4.13 -24.74 2.13
N ARG A 119 3.38 -25.48 2.96
CA ARG A 119 2.17 -24.94 3.61
C ARG A 119 2.47 -24.59 5.04
N THR A 120 2.16 -23.36 5.43
CA THR A 120 2.18 -22.97 6.84
C THR A 120 0.97 -23.62 7.53
N PRO A 121 1.18 -24.49 8.53
CA PRO A 121 0.06 -25.06 9.27
C PRO A 121 -0.72 -23.95 9.99
N ALA A 122 -2.05 -24.00 9.94
CA ALA A 122 -2.88 -23.10 10.70
C ALA A 122 -2.60 -23.29 12.20
N ARG A 123 -2.16 -22.26 12.89
CA ARG A 123 -2.04 -22.27 14.35
C ARG A 123 -3.37 -21.83 14.95
N ALA A 124 -4.11 -22.78 15.55
CA ALA A 124 -5.24 -22.46 16.41
C ALA A 124 -4.70 -22.13 17.80
N THR A 125 -4.34 -20.89 18.05
CA THR A 125 -3.92 -20.42 19.37
C THR A 125 -5.01 -19.51 19.93
N ALA A 126 -5.52 -19.84 21.10
CA ALA A 126 -6.35 -18.93 21.88
C ALA A 126 -5.43 -17.82 22.45
N ALA A 127 -5.30 -16.71 21.71
CA ALA A 127 -4.54 -15.56 22.16
C ALA A 127 -5.42 -14.57 22.94
N SER A 128 -4.89 -13.99 24.00
CA SER A 128 -5.48 -12.81 24.60
C SER A 128 -4.93 -11.56 23.92
N TRP A 129 -5.79 -10.56 23.78
CA TRP A 129 -5.47 -9.33 23.07
C TRP A 129 -5.71 -8.10 23.94
N SER A 130 -4.84 -7.11 23.87
CA SER A 130 -5.10 -5.76 24.34
C SER A 130 -4.88 -4.74 23.21
N ILE A 131 -5.64 -3.65 23.25
CA ILE A 131 -5.54 -2.56 22.30
C ILE A 131 -5.37 -1.28 23.08
N GLU A 132 -4.28 -0.57 22.84
CA GLU A 132 -3.91 0.63 23.57
C GLU A 132 -3.61 1.77 22.59
N PRO A 133 -4.01 3.02 22.87
CA PRO A 133 -3.54 4.15 22.10
C PRO A 133 -2.04 4.36 22.37
N ALA A 134 -1.24 4.50 21.32
CA ALA A 134 0.19 4.83 21.47
C ALA A 134 0.42 6.33 21.66
N VAL A 135 -0.54 7.16 21.21
CA VAL A 135 -0.65 8.60 21.49
C VAL A 135 -2.03 8.84 22.08
N GLY A 136 -2.09 9.61 23.16
CA GLY A 136 -3.34 9.90 23.86
C GLY A 136 -4.37 10.57 22.94
N VAL A 137 -5.66 10.30 23.17
CA VAL A 137 -6.76 10.88 22.38
C VAL A 137 -6.74 12.40 22.42
N GLU A 138 -6.51 13.00 23.60
CA GLU A 138 -6.42 14.46 23.77
C GLU A 138 -5.30 15.08 22.91
N ALA A 139 -4.14 14.41 22.81
CA ALA A 139 -3.03 14.87 21.97
C ALA A 139 -3.44 14.84 20.48
N TYR A 140 -4.14 13.79 20.04
CA TYR A 140 -4.69 13.72 18.67
C TYR A 140 -5.69 14.85 18.41
N LEU A 141 -6.65 15.08 19.30
CA LEU A 141 -7.63 16.17 19.14
C LEU A 141 -6.92 17.54 19.08
N THR A 142 -5.90 17.75 19.89
CA THR A 142 -5.07 18.96 19.85
C THR A 142 -4.37 19.13 18.52
N ALA A 143 -3.80 18.05 17.96
CA ALA A 143 -3.16 18.06 16.65
C ALA A 143 -4.15 18.38 15.52
N VAL A 144 -5.38 17.83 15.58
CA VAL A 144 -6.45 18.15 14.64
C VAL A 144 -6.83 19.64 14.71
N MET A 145 -6.98 20.20 15.91
CA MET A 145 -7.25 21.62 16.07
C MET A 145 -6.12 22.49 15.53
N ALA A 146 -4.86 22.15 15.80
CA ALA A 146 -3.71 22.90 15.28
C ALA A 146 -3.65 22.87 13.75
N ALA A 147 -3.94 21.72 13.13
CA ALA A 147 -4.01 21.60 11.67
C ALA A 147 -5.17 22.43 11.07
N ARG A 148 -6.35 22.35 11.68
CA ARG A 148 -7.51 23.15 11.26
C ARG A 148 -7.23 24.64 11.35
N ASP A 149 -6.59 25.08 12.42
CA ASP A 149 -6.29 26.50 12.64
C ASP A 149 -5.24 27.00 11.62
N ALA A 150 -4.24 26.19 11.25
CA ALA A 150 -3.30 26.48 10.16
C ALA A 150 -4.00 26.59 8.80
N VAL A 151 -4.99 25.73 8.54
CA VAL A 151 -5.82 25.85 7.31
C VAL A 151 -6.64 27.12 7.32
N ARG A 152 -7.27 27.48 8.46
CA ARG A 152 -8.03 28.74 8.60
C ARG A 152 -7.17 29.99 8.48
N ALA A 153 -5.91 29.91 8.89
CA ALA A 153 -4.96 31.01 8.72
C ALA A 153 -4.48 31.16 7.27
N GLY A 154 -4.74 30.18 6.42
CA GLY A 154 -4.28 30.18 5.02
C GLY A 154 -2.87 29.65 4.83
N ASP A 155 -2.21 29.13 5.85
CA ASP A 155 -0.89 28.51 5.79
C ASP A 155 -0.91 27.21 4.97
N LEU A 156 -2.04 26.49 5.04
CA LEU A 156 -2.30 25.24 4.35
C LEU A 156 -3.69 25.26 3.71
N THR A 157 -3.86 24.50 2.63
CA THR A 157 -5.19 24.18 2.06
C THR A 157 -5.78 22.96 2.76
N LYS A 158 -4.91 22.00 3.15
CA LYS A 158 -5.27 20.73 3.77
C LYS A 158 -4.07 20.17 4.52
N ALA A 159 -4.30 19.50 5.65
CA ALA A 159 -3.33 18.60 6.27
C ALA A 159 -4.00 17.25 6.57
N VAL A 160 -3.19 16.21 6.77
CA VAL A 160 -3.71 14.91 7.24
C VAL A 160 -3.10 14.64 8.60
N ILE A 161 -3.93 14.44 9.61
CA ILE A 161 -3.50 14.12 10.98
C ILE A 161 -3.81 12.67 11.29
N ALA A 162 -2.80 11.94 11.74
CA ALA A 162 -2.89 10.53 12.04
C ALA A 162 -2.61 10.24 13.53
N ARG A 163 -3.04 9.06 13.96
CA ARG A 163 -2.73 8.54 15.28
C ARG A 163 -2.45 7.04 15.25
N PRO A 164 -1.53 6.56 16.10
CA PRO A 164 -1.23 5.14 16.23
C PRO A 164 -2.01 4.49 17.37
N ILE A 165 -2.34 3.20 17.18
CA ILE A 165 -2.72 2.27 18.24
C ILE A 165 -1.78 1.08 18.22
N VAL A 166 -1.60 0.42 19.35
CA VAL A 166 -0.83 -0.82 19.46
C VAL A 166 -1.76 -1.94 19.90
N VAL A 167 -1.74 -3.00 19.11
CA VAL A 167 -2.39 -4.28 19.42
C VAL A 167 -1.31 -5.20 19.98
N LYS A 168 -1.51 -5.72 21.20
CA LYS A 168 -0.62 -6.69 21.85
C LYS A 168 -1.30 -8.05 21.90
N SER A 169 -0.52 -9.10 21.71
CA SER A 169 -0.97 -10.50 21.74
C SER A 169 -0.14 -11.33 22.71
N SER A 170 -0.77 -12.25 23.43
CA SER A 170 -0.04 -13.21 24.28
C SER A 170 0.76 -14.22 23.45
N GLU A 171 0.41 -14.42 22.18
CA GLU A 171 1.07 -15.32 21.23
C GLU A 171 1.51 -14.57 19.97
N PRO A 172 2.54 -15.06 19.25
CA PRO A 172 2.93 -14.46 17.99
C PRO A 172 1.78 -14.43 16.98
N ILE A 173 1.57 -13.27 16.35
CA ILE A 173 0.52 -13.05 15.33
C ILE A 173 0.81 -13.94 14.12
N ASP A 174 -0.16 -14.75 13.72
CA ASP A 174 -0.08 -15.59 12.52
C ASP A 174 -0.32 -14.73 11.28
N VAL A 175 0.77 -14.27 10.65
CA VAL A 175 0.74 -13.41 9.46
C VAL A 175 0.00 -14.08 8.30
N HIS A 176 0.21 -15.38 8.07
CA HIS A 176 -0.47 -16.12 7.00
C HIS A 176 -1.99 -16.11 7.20
N ALA A 177 -2.46 -16.35 8.44
CA ALA A 177 -3.89 -16.27 8.76
C ALA A 177 -4.44 -14.84 8.56
N VAL A 178 -3.68 -13.80 8.94
CA VAL A 178 -4.06 -12.39 8.67
C VAL A 178 -4.20 -12.14 7.18
N LEU A 179 -3.23 -12.53 6.36
CA LEU A 179 -3.27 -12.36 4.90
C LEU A 179 -4.46 -13.07 4.26
N ARG A 180 -4.83 -14.27 4.74
CA ARG A 180 -6.02 -14.99 4.28
C ARG A 180 -7.32 -14.26 4.62
N ARG A 181 -7.43 -13.66 5.82
CA ARG A 181 -8.58 -12.85 6.22
C ARG A 181 -8.67 -11.56 5.39
N LEU A 182 -7.52 -10.89 5.17
CA LEU A 182 -7.45 -9.73 4.28
C LEU A 182 -7.88 -10.09 2.85
N ARG A 183 -7.53 -11.28 2.34
CA ARG A 183 -8.00 -11.75 1.04
C ARG A 183 -9.52 -11.90 1.00
N ALA A 184 -10.11 -12.45 2.03
CA ALA A 184 -11.54 -12.68 2.08
C ALA A 184 -12.37 -11.38 2.13
N SER A 185 -11.86 -10.35 2.84
CA SER A 185 -12.58 -9.09 3.05
C SER A 185 -12.14 -7.95 2.13
N PHE A 186 -10.89 -7.97 1.65
CA PHE A 186 -10.24 -6.89 0.89
C PHE A 186 -9.52 -7.41 -0.36
N GLY A 187 -10.10 -8.40 -1.05
CA GLY A 187 -9.49 -9.03 -2.24
C GLY A 187 -9.24 -8.06 -3.39
N SER A 188 -10.04 -7.00 -3.53
CA SER A 188 -9.90 -5.94 -4.51
C SER A 188 -8.89 -4.85 -4.13
N SER A 189 -8.35 -4.86 -2.90
CA SER A 189 -7.29 -3.97 -2.44
C SER A 189 -5.92 -4.56 -2.74
N TYR A 190 -4.90 -3.70 -2.79
CA TYR A 190 -3.49 -4.10 -2.81
C TYR A 190 -3.12 -4.67 -1.44
N ARG A 191 -3.05 -5.98 -1.34
CA ARG A 191 -2.65 -6.69 -0.11
C ARG A 191 -1.17 -6.96 -0.15
N TYR A 192 -0.51 -6.68 0.94
CA TYR A 192 0.93 -6.81 1.03
C TYR A 192 1.40 -7.34 2.38
N SER A 193 2.55 -7.99 2.34
CA SER A 193 3.34 -8.40 3.49
C SER A 193 4.81 -8.30 3.11
N ILE A 194 5.53 -7.35 3.66
CA ILE A 194 6.93 -7.11 3.36
C ILE A 194 7.63 -6.70 4.66
N ASP A 195 8.57 -7.51 5.12
CA ASP A 195 9.39 -7.20 6.29
C ASP A 195 8.56 -6.73 7.51
N GLY A 196 7.61 -7.56 7.95
CA GLY A 196 6.73 -7.25 9.09
C GLY A 196 5.70 -6.14 8.83
N PHE A 197 5.70 -5.49 7.67
CA PHE A 197 4.71 -4.49 7.29
C PHE A 197 3.60 -5.14 6.46
N ILE A 198 2.40 -5.20 7.01
CA ILE A 198 1.25 -5.90 6.41
C ILE A 198 0.08 -4.95 6.19
N GLY A 199 -0.70 -5.15 5.12
CA GLY A 199 -1.83 -4.27 4.87
C GLY A 199 -2.69 -4.64 3.67
N ALA A 200 -3.73 -3.81 3.45
CA ALA A 200 -4.67 -3.91 2.33
C ALA A 200 -5.09 -2.51 1.85
N SER A 201 -4.27 -1.88 1.03
CA SER A 201 -4.51 -0.53 0.51
C SER A 201 -5.51 -0.54 -0.65
N PRO A 202 -6.53 0.31 -0.65
CA PRO A 202 -7.42 0.47 -1.80
C PRO A 202 -6.82 1.38 -2.90
N GLU A 203 -5.76 2.13 -2.61
CA GLU A 203 -5.30 3.27 -3.39
C GLU A 203 -4.05 2.95 -4.20
N LEU A 204 -4.15 3.11 -5.53
CA LEU A 204 -3.00 3.05 -6.44
C LEU A 204 -2.31 4.42 -6.42
N LEU A 205 -1.06 4.44 -5.94
CA LEU A 205 -0.21 5.63 -6.05
C LEU A 205 0.20 5.84 -7.50
N VAL A 206 0.89 4.86 -8.06
CA VAL A 206 1.33 4.86 -9.47
C VAL A 206 1.64 3.46 -9.95
N GLU A 207 1.34 3.20 -11.21
CA GLU A 207 1.74 2.02 -11.98
C GLU A 207 2.41 2.49 -13.26
N VAL A 208 3.52 1.84 -13.61
CA VAL A 208 4.18 1.97 -14.92
C VAL A 208 4.22 0.60 -15.57
N ASP A 209 3.68 0.50 -16.79
CA ASP A 209 3.68 -0.70 -17.62
C ASP A 209 4.11 -0.32 -19.05
N GLY A 210 5.38 -0.51 -19.35
CA GLY A 210 6.00 0.02 -20.56
C GLY A 210 5.83 1.54 -20.64
N PRO A 211 5.20 2.06 -21.69
CA PRO A 211 4.98 3.50 -21.83
C PRO A 211 3.77 4.02 -21.06
N VAL A 212 2.94 3.14 -20.50
CA VAL A 212 1.67 3.54 -19.85
C VAL A 212 1.91 3.83 -18.37
N VAL A 213 1.42 4.99 -17.92
CA VAL A 213 1.36 5.37 -16.50
C VAL A 213 -0.08 5.42 -16.03
N ARG A 214 -0.35 4.92 -14.82
CA ARG A 214 -1.67 4.96 -14.16
C ARG A 214 -1.56 5.41 -12.73
N SER A 215 -2.59 6.13 -12.27
CA SER A 215 -2.80 6.45 -10.86
C SER A 215 -4.29 6.38 -10.53
N HIS A 216 -4.63 6.15 -9.27
CA HIS A 216 -6.02 6.13 -8.82
C HIS A 216 -6.12 6.73 -7.42
N PRO A 217 -5.95 8.06 -7.31
CA PRO A 217 -6.05 8.75 -6.03
C PRO A 217 -7.44 8.65 -5.43
N LEU A 218 -7.48 8.50 -4.10
CA LEU A 218 -8.69 8.45 -3.30
C LEU A 218 -8.68 9.58 -2.28
N ALA A 219 -9.78 10.34 -2.19
CA ALA A 219 -9.99 11.30 -1.11
C ALA A 219 -11.48 11.52 -0.88
N GLY A 220 -11.86 12.04 0.31
CA GLY A 220 -13.23 12.01 0.76
C GLY A 220 -13.62 10.59 1.22
N THR A 221 -14.27 10.50 2.39
CA THR A 221 -14.59 9.20 3.00
C THR A 221 -15.98 9.24 3.61
N ALA A 222 -16.73 8.17 3.42
CA ALA A 222 -17.99 7.95 4.13
C ALA A 222 -18.04 6.50 4.68
N PRO A 223 -18.68 6.25 5.82
CA PRO A 223 -18.81 4.93 6.39
C PRO A 223 -19.70 4.02 5.53
N ARG A 224 -19.51 2.72 5.65
CA ARG A 224 -20.45 1.69 5.17
C ARG A 224 -21.13 1.04 6.35
N THR A 225 -22.43 0.79 6.19
CA THR A 225 -23.28 0.12 7.20
C THR A 225 -23.48 -1.36 6.92
N GLY A 226 -23.23 -1.78 5.66
CA GLY A 226 -23.52 -3.13 5.17
C GLY A 226 -24.98 -3.31 4.69
N ASP A 227 -25.81 -2.28 4.86
CA ASP A 227 -27.15 -2.21 4.27
C ASP A 227 -27.04 -1.56 2.89
N VAL A 228 -27.54 -2.22 1.84
CA VAL A 228 -27.34 -1.81 0.44
C VAL A 228 -27.99 -0.47 0.14
N ASP A 229 -29.21 -0.23 0.63
CA ASP A 229 -29.97 0.98 0.35
C ASP A 229 -29.36 2.19 1.10
N ASN A 230 -28.98 1.98 2.36
CA ASN A 230 -28.34 3.01 3.16
C ASN A 230 -26.94 3.34 2.63
N ASP A 231 -26.15 2.34 2.24
CA ASP A 231 -24.82 2.53 1.64
C ASP A 231 -24.94 3.30 0.30
N ALA A 232 -25.97 3.03 -0.53
CA ALA A 232 -26.23 3.78 -1.77
C ALA A 232 -26.62 5.24 -1.50
N ARG A 233 -27.43 5.51 -0.47
CA ARG A 233 -27.78 6.86 -0.04
C ARG A 233 -26.54 7.62 0.42
N ILE A 234 -25.71 7.02 1.28
CA ILE A 234 -24.45 7.60 1.77
C ILE A 234 -23.49 7.89 0.61
N ALA A 235 -23.40 6.99 -0.39
CA ALA A 235 -22.59 7.20 -1.59
C ALA A 235 -23.07 8.44 -2.39
N THR A 236 -24.38 8.58 -2.53
CA THR A 236 -24.97 9.74 -3.22
C THR A 236 -24.66 11.04 -2.47
N GLU A 237 -24.77 11.04 -1.14
CA GLU A 237 -24.41 12.18 -0.29
C GLU A 237 -22.92 12.51 -0.37
N LEU A 238 -22.04 11.49 -0.43
CA LEU A 238 -20.60 11.67 -0.59
C LEU A 238 -20.26 12.37 -1.91
N ILE A 239 -20.86 11.93 -3.02
CA ILE A 239 -20.69 12.56 -4.35
C ILE A 239 -21.21 14.00 -4.34
N ALA A 240 -22.36 14.27 -3.71
CA ALA A 240 -22.96 15.60 -3.65
C ALA A 240 -22.27 16.56 -2.67
N SER A 241 -21.38 16.06 -1.82
CA SER A 241 -20.73 16.85 -0.77
C SER A 241 -19.68 17.80 -1.35
N THR A 242 -19.95 19.10 -1.35
CA THR A 242 -18.99 20.12 -1.79
C THR A 242 -17.65 20.02 -1.04
N LYS A 243 -17.68 19.78 0.29
CA LYS A 243 -16.47 19.59 1.10
C LYS A 243 -15.61 18.46 0.53
N ASN A 244 -16.20 17.28 0.32
CA ASN A 244 -15.47 16.10 -0.17
C ASN A 244 -14.99 16.27 -1.62
N GLN A 245 -15.76 16.97 -2.46
CA GLN A 245 -15.35 17.29 -3.83
C GLN A 245 -14.13 18.22 -3.87
N ILE A 246 -14.11 19.27 -3.03
CA ILE A 246 -12.94 20.17 -2.92
C ILE A 246 -11.72 19.40 -2.40
N GLU A 247 -11.90 18.60 -1.35
CA GLU A 247 -10.84 17.78 -0.79
C GLU A 247 -10.24 16.84 -1.85
N HIS A 248 -11.09 16.16 -2.61
CA HIS A 248 -10.68 15.24 -3.66
C HIS A 248 -10.00 15.95 -4.82
N ARG A 249 -10.50 17.12 -5.23
CA ARG A 249 -9.95 17.92 -6.33
C ARG A 249 -8.50 18.33 -6.07
N VAL A 250 -8.17 18.75 -4.85
CA VAL A 250 -6.78 19.07 -4.47
C VAL A 250 -5.83 17.88 -4.72
N VAL A 251 -6.29 16.66 -4.42
CA VAL A 251 -5.46 15.46 -4.63
C VAL A 251 -5.28 15.17 -6.13
N ILE A 252 -6.37 15.27 -6.92
CA ILE A 252 -6.33 15.05 -8.37
C ILE A 252 -5.36 16.04 -9.03
N ASP A 253 -5.52 17.33 -8.74
CA ASP A 253 -4.72 18.39 -9.36
C ASP A 253 -3.23 18.19 -9.06
N VAL A 254 -2.85 17.87 -7.82
CA VAL A 254 -1.45 17.64 -7.45
C VAL A 254 -0.89 16.38 -8.12
N VAL A 255 -1.65 15.27 -8.18
CA VAL A 255 -1.20 14.06 -8.86
C VAL A 255 -1.04 14.30 -10.35
N HIS A 256 -2.02 14.96 -10.98
CA HIS A 256 -1.97 15.35 -12.39
C HIS A 256 -0.74 16.23 -12.69
N ASP A 257 -0.57 17.33 -11.97
CA ASP A 257 0.52 18.30 -12.20
C ASP A 257 1.90 17.68 -11.95
N THR A 258 1.98 16.68 -11.05
CA THR A 258 3.22 15.92 -10.81
C THR A 258 3.54 14.98 -11.97
N LEU A 259 2.53 14.30 -12.56
CA LEU A 259 2.74 13.33 -13.64
C LEU A 259 2.86 14.02 -15.04
N LEU A 260 2.24 15.18 -15.22
CA LEU A 260 2.18 15.86 -16.50
C LEU A 260 3.53 16.12 -17.16
N PRO A 261 4.60 16.59 -16.44
CA PRO A 261 5.93 16.82 -17.03
C PRO A 261 6.59 15.56 -17.60
N TRP A 262 6.18 14.37 -17.12
CA TRP A 262 6.70 13.07 -17.55
C TRP A 262 5.91 12.46 -18.68
N SER A 263 4.71 13.01 -18.98
CA SER A 263 3.73 12.42 -19.87
C SER A 263 3.66 13.18 -21.20
N SER A 264 3.58 12.44 -22.31
CA SER A 264 3.22 12.99 -23.62
C SER A 264 1.71 13.17 -23.75
N TYR A 265 0.94 12.41 -22.98
CA TYR A 265 -0.51 12.48 -22.86
C TYR A 265 -0.90 12.00 -21.45
N LEU A 266 -1.83 12.70 -20.80
CA LEU A 266 -2.39 12.33 -19.49
C LEU A 266 -3.86 12.73 -19.43
N ASP A 267 -4.73 11.78 -19.10
CA ASP A 267 -6.17 11.99 -18.98
C ASP A 267 -6.69 11.40 -17.65
N TRP A 268 -7.86 11.82 -17.23
CA TRP A 268 -8.53 11.31 -16.03
C TRP A 268 -10.05 11.34 -16.16
N GLU A 269 -10.72 10.52 -15.36
CA GLU A 269 -12.19 10.50 -15.30
C GLU A 269 -12.72 11.92 -14.95
N PRO A 270 -13.66 12.48 -15.74
CA PRO A 270 -14.14 13.85 -15.53
C PRO A 270 -14.91 14.03 -14.22
N GLU A 271 -15.54 12.96 -13.73
CA GLU A 271 -16.27 12.91 -12.47
C GLU A 271 -15.72 11.77 -11.60
N PRO A 272 -15.59 11.97 -10.28
CA PRO A 272 -15.13 10.91 -9.40
C PRO A 272 -16.16 9.79 -9.28
N SER A 273 -15.68 8.57 -9.20
CA SER A 273 -16.47 7.37 -8.94
C SER A 273 -16.44 6.98 -7.47
N ILE A 274 -17.42 6.17 -7.02
CA ILE A 274 -17.38 5.59 -5.67
C ILE A 274 -16.51 4.35 -5.66
N VAL A 275 -15.46 4.38 -4.85
CA VAL A 275 -14.61 3.24 -4.55
C VAL A 275 -15.03 2.63 -3.23
N THR A 276 -15.65 1.46 -3.30
CA THR A 276 -16.16 0.75 -2.12
C THR A 276 -15.13 -0.23 -1.60
N VAL A 277 -14.79 -0.12 -0.32
CA VAL A 277 -14.05 -1.12 0.45
C VAL A 277 -14.94 -1.70 1.55
N ALA A 278 -14.46 -2.67 2.32
CA ALA A 278 -15.34 -3.43 3.21
C ALA A 278 -16.14 -2.57 4.19
N ASN A 279 -15.55 -1.51 4.75
CA ASN A 279 -16.12 -0.71 5.84
C ASN A 279 -16.29 0.79 5.54
N VAL A 280 -15.81 1.25 4.39
CA VAL A 280 -15.92 2.66 3.98
C VAL A 280 -16.07 2.79 2.46
N GLN A 281 -16.48 3.96 2.01
CA GLN A 281 -16.55 4.39 0.61
C GLN A 281 -15.69 5.62 0.44
N HIS A 282 -15.05 5.75 -0.71
CA HIS A 282 -14.22 6.91 -1.08
C HIS A 282 -14.64 7.47 -2.43
N LEU A 283 -14.36 8.75 -2.67
CA LEU A 283 -14.27 9.26 -4.03
C LEU A 283 -12.95 8.82 -4.63
N GLY A 284 -12.96 8.35 -5.87
CA GLY A 284 -11.79 7.95 -6.62
C GLY A 284 -11.84 8.44 -8.05
N THR A 285 -10.70 8.83 -8.61
CA THR A 285 -10.56 9.27 -10.01
C THR A 285 -9.42 8.51 -10.65
N ARG A 286 -9.71 7.77 -11.71
CA ARG A 286 -8.66 7.09 -12.47
C ARG A 286 -7.96 8.07 -13.38
N MET A 287 -6.64 7.95 -13.44
CA MET A 287 -5.77 8.65 -14.36
C MET A 287 -4.99 7.62 -15.17
N GLU A 288 -4.89 7.85 -16.48
CA GLU A 288 -4.07 7.05 -17.38
C GLU A 288 -3.38 7.97 -18.38
N GLY A 289 -2.12 7.67 -18.68
CA GLY A 289 -1.36 8.45 -19.64
C GLY A 289 -0.25 7.66 -20.31
N MET A 290 0.42 8.32 -21.25
CA MET A 290 1.59 7.83 -21.96
C MET A 290 2.82 8.62 -21.52
N LEU A 291 3.83 7.95 -21.00
CA LEU A 291 5.10 8.56 -20.65
C LEU A 291 5.84 9.04 -21.89
N SER A 292 6.49 10.19 -21.78
CA SER A 292 7.45 10.68 -22.78
C SER A 292 8.67 9.76 -22.81
N GLN A 293 9.36 9.67 -23.96
CA GLN A 293 10.55 8.83 -24.09
C GLN A 293 11.82 9.69 -24.17
N PRO A 294 12.88 9.34 -23.40
CA PRO A 294 12.95 8.25 -22.41
C PRO A 294 12.08 8.53 -21.18
N GLY A 295 11.36 7.49 -20.72
CA GLY A 295 10.47 7.60 -19.58
C GLY A 295 11.19 7.46 -18.23
N PRO A 296 10.60 7.99 -17.14
CA PRO A 296 11.09 7.74 -15.78
C PRO A 296 10.83 6.31 -15.37
N SER A 297 11.60 5.80 -14.41
CA SER A 297 11.25 4.58 -13.70
C SER A 297 10.04 4.83 -12.78
N VAL A 298 9.35 3.77 -12.40
CA VAL A 298 8.26 3.86 -11.42
C VAL A 298 8.75 4.45 -10.08
N ILE A 299 10.01 4.22 -9.70
CA ILE A 299 10.60 4.74 -8.46
C ILE A 299 10.71 6.27 -8.48
N GLU A 300 11.12 6.86 -9.60
CA GLU A 300 11.17 8.32 -9.75
C GLU A 300 9.78 8.94 -9.58
N LEU A 301 8.75 8.32 -10.15
CA LEU A 301 7.37 8.76 -9.98
C LEU A 301 6.85 8.56 -8.54
N VAL A 302 7.21 7.46 -7.89
CA VAL A 302 6.91 7.23 -6.45
C VAL A 302 7.53 8.32 -5.59
N ARG A 303 8.80 8.66 -5.81
CA ARG A 303 9.50 9.73 -5.09
C ARG A 303 8.85 11.11 -5.32
N ALA A 304 8.40 11.38 -6.53
CA ALA A 304 7.73 12.64 -6.86
C ALA A 304 6.33 12.74 -6.21
N LEU A 305 5.55 11.65 -6.22
CA LEU A 305 4.17 11.63 -5.74
C LEU A 305 4.03 11.44 -4.23
N SER A 306 4.94 10.69 -3.58
CA SER A 306 4.78 10.31 -2.17
C SER A 306 5.40 11.33 -1.21
N PRO A 307 4.69 11.73 -0.14
CA PRO A 307 3.27 11.48 0.11
C PRO A 307 2.35 12.38 -0.74
N THR A 308 1.20 11.86 -1.16
CA THR A 308 0.16 12.65 -1.83
C THR A 308 -0.55 13.59 -0.84
N PRO A 309 -1.30 14.60 -1.30
CA PRO A 309 -2.13 15.42 -0.41
C PRO A 309 -3.21 14.63 0.37
N ALA A 310 -3.54 13.41 -0.10
CA ALA A 310 -4.43 12.51 0.63
C ALA A 310 -3.81 11.98 1.93
N LEU A 311 -2.48 12.02 2.08
CA LEU A 311 -1.75 11.52 3.25
C LEU A 311 -0.89 12.59 3.96
N GLY A 312 -0.30 13.52 3.23
CA GLY A 312 0.50 14.63 3.79
C GLY A 312 -0.34 15.88 4.01
N GLY A 313 -0.90 16.40 2.95
CA GLY A 313 -1.58 17.69 2.86
C GLY A 313 -1.04 18.55 1.74
N HIS A 314 -1.50 19.79 1.67
CA HIS A 314 -1.10 20.75 0.64
C HIS A 314 -1.01 22.19 1.22
N PRO A 315 0.05 22.98 0.92
CA PRO A 315 1.30 22.62 0.23
C PRO A 315 2.09 21.53 0.98
N ARG A 316 2.77 20.66 0.22
CA ARG A 316 3.38 19.42 0.71
C ARG A 316 4.35 19.63 1.88
N ASP A 317 5.36 20.49 1.69
CA ASP A 317 6.44 20.65 2.68
C ASP A 317 5.91 21.26 3.98
N ALA A 318 5.09 22.31 3.88
CA ALA A 318 4.46 22.94 5.05
C ALA A 318 3.54 21.96 5.81
N ALA A 319 2.81 21.11 5.09
CA ALA A 319 1.97 20.10 5.71
C ALA A 319 2.79 19.02 6.42
N ILE A 320 3.89 18.54 5.84
CA ILE A 320 4.79 17.56 6.46
C ILE A 320 5.43 18.17 7.73
N GLU A 321 5.90 19.42 7.68
CA GLU A 321 6.48 20.11 8.83
C GLU A 321 5.46 20.24 9.97
N LEU A 322 4.21 20.61 9.66
CA LEU A 322 3.14 20.65 10.65
C LEU A 322 2.92 19.27 11.29
N VAL A 323 2.74 18.23 10.46
CA VAL A 323 2.52 16.85 10.90
C VAL A 323 3.61 16.38 11.86
N GLN A 324 4.87 16.55 11.49
CA GLN A 324 6.01 16.16 12.33
C GLN A 324 6.04 16.90 13.67
N ARG A 325 5.58 18.14 13.71
CA ARG A 325 5.53 18.95 14.93
C ARG A 325 4.39 18.58 15.89
N VAL A 326 3.23 18.14 15.35
CA VAL A 326 2.00 18.02 16.16
C VAL A 326 1.56 16.59 16.47
N GLU A 327 1.97 15.58 15.69
CA GLU A 327 1.48 14.20 15.87
C GLU A 327 2.09 13.46 17.06
N GLY A 328 3.30 13.83 17.48
CA GLY A 328 3.97 13.22 18.64
C GLY A 328 4.45 11.77 18.41
N PHE A 329 4.52 11.32 17.16
CA PHE A 329 5.08 10.02 16.76
C PHE A 329 5.64 10.07 15.34
N GLU A 330 6.48 9.11 14.99
CA GLU A 330 6.99 8.95 13.63
C GLU A 330 6.10 8.01 12.83
N ARG A 331 5.67 8.43 11.65
CA ARG A 331 4.82 7.63 10.76
C ARG A 331 5.55 6.42 10.18
N GLY A 332 6.87 6.52 9.98
CA GLY A 332 7.65 5.46 9.34
C GLY A 332 7.14 5.14 7.94
N ARG A 333 6.69 3.90 7.73
CA ARG A 333 6.15 3.41 6.44
C ARG A 333 4.70 3.84 6.18
N TYR A 334 3.91 4.15 7.21
CA TYR A 334 2.52 4.59 7.04
C TYR A 334 2.43 5.92 6.30
N GLY A 335 1.58 5.97 5.27
CA GLY A 335 1.36 7.16 4.44
C GLY A 335 2.43 7.38 3.37
N GLY A 336 3.43 6.53 3.31
CA GLY A 336 4.37 6.44 2.20
C GLY A 336 3.84 5.55 1.08
N ALA A 337 4.72 4.79 0.41
CA ALA A 337 4.36 3.90 -0.69
C ALA A 337 4.85 2.47 -0.45
N VAL A 338 4.13 1.48 -0.97
CA VAL A 338 4.47 0.07 -0.94
C VAL A 338 4.25 -0.55 -2.31
N GLY A 339 5.21 -1.34 -2.79
CA GLY A 339 5.08 -1.91 -4.13
C GLY A 339 6.31 -2.67 -4.60
N TRP A 340 6.47 -2.73 -5.90
CA TRP A 340 7.55 -3.43 -6.56
C TRP A 340 8.04 -2.69 -7.81
N VAL A 341 9.28 -2.99 -8.23
CA VAL A 341 9.91 -2.52 -9.47
C VAL A 341 10.60 -3.70 -10.17
N ASP A 342 10.61 -3.71 -11.50
CA ASP A 342 11.39 -4.64 -12.33
C ASP A 342 12.63 -3.98 -12.97
N ALA A 343 13.40 -4.77 -13.72
CA ALA A 343 14.63 -4.34 -14.40
C ALA A 343 14.41 -3.26 -15.46
N ALA A 344 13.19 -3.13 -16.00
CA ALA A 344 12.84 -2.12 -17.02
C ALA A 344 12.30 -0.82 -16.38
N GLY A 345 12.23 -0.74 -15.05
CA GLY A 345 11.65 0.38 -14.35
C GLY A 345 10.12 0.36 -14.28
N ASN A 346 9.47 -0.72 -14.76
CA ASN A 346 8.04 -0.91 -14.56
C ASN A 346 7.75 -1.29 -13.10
N GLY A 347 6.51 -1.10 -12.67
CA GLY A 347 6.09 -1.52 -11.35
C GLY A 347 4.73 -0.99 -10.95
N THR A 348 4.23 -1.48 -9.82
CA THR A 348 2.96 -1.06 -9.22
C THR A 348 3.20 -0.70 -7.77
N TRP A 349 2.82 0.51 -7.39
CA TRP A 349 2.97 1.04 -6.04
C TRP A 349 1.65 1.56 -5.50
N ALA A 350 1.26 1.06 -4.35
CA ALA A 350 0.08 1.51 -3.61
C ALA A 350 0.48 2.48 -2.50
N VAL A 351 -0.45 3.33 -2.10
CA VAL A 351 -0.28 4.16 -0.90
C VAL A 351 -0.27 3.24 0.33
N ALA A 352 0.70 3.42 1.23
CA ALA A 352 0.90 2.56 2.39
C ALA A 352 -0.08 2.92 3.54
N ILE A 353 -1.33 2.49 3.38
CA ILE A 353 -2.43 2.70 4.33
C ILE A 353 -3.17 1.39 4.62
N ARG A 354 -4.07 1.41 5.60
CA ARG A 354 -4.80 0.22 6.06
C ARG A 354 -3.82 -0.90 6.40
N CYS A 355 -2.85 -0.56 7.25
CA CYS A 355 -1.67 -1.36 7.51
C CYS A 355 -1.39 -1.53 9.01
N ALA A 356 -0.54 -2.48 9.27
CA ALA A 356 0.06 -2.72 10.58
C ALA A 356 1.55 -3.03 10.43
N GLU A 357 2.34 -2.57 11.36
CA GLU A 357 3.76 -2.86 11.50
C GLU A 357 3.95 -3.79 12.69
N LEU A 358 4.45 -4.98 12.43
CA LEU A 358 4.67 -6.01 13.45
C LEU A 358 6.02 -5.81 14.15
N SER A 359 6.06 -6.09 15.45
CA SER A 359 7.34 -6.25 16.16
C SER A 359 8.08 -7.51 15.68
N ASP A 360 9.40 -7.57 15.92
CA ASP A 360 10.24 -8.70 15.49
C ASP A 360 9.78 -10.03 16.10
N ASP A 361 9.28 -10.02 17.33
CA ASP A 361 8.70 -11.18 18.02
C ASP A 361 7.26 -11.49 17.59
N ARG A 362 6.68 -10.63 16.72
CA ARG A 362 5.29 -10.69 16.25
C ARG A 362 4.22 -10.68 17.35
N ARG A 363 4.54 -10.25 18.55
CA ARG A 363 3.59 -10.16 19.65
C ARG A 363 2.92 -8.81 19.79
N SER A 364 3.33 -7.84 18.98
CA SER A 364 2.63 -6.57 18.86
C SER A 364 2.51 -6.12 17.40
N ALA A 365 1.49 -5.31 17.14
CA ALA A 365 1.24 -4.68 15.86
C ALA A 365 0.90 -3.20 16.09
N ARG A 366 1.63 -2.29 15.47
CA ARG A 366 1.32 -0.87 15.42
C ARG A 366 0.47 -0.58 14.20
N LEU A 367 -0.74 -0.08 14.42
CA LEU A 367 -1.65 0.36 13.37
C LEU A 367 -1.71 1.88 13.39
N VAL A 368 -1.75 2.51 12.20
CA VAL A 368 -1.88 3.96 12.07
C VAL A 368 -3.06 4.29 11.16
N ALA A 369 -3.85 5.28 11.54
CA ALA A 369 -4.93 5.82 10.73
C ALA A 369 -5.01 7.33 10.90
N GLY A 370 -5.35 8.04 9.82
CA GLY A 370 -5.49 9.50 9.79
C GLY A 370 -6.70 9.96 8.98
N GLY A 371 -7.07 11.21 9.16
CA GLY A 371 -8.12 11.91 8.43
C GLY A 371 -7.63 13.23 7.82
N GLY A 372 -8.26 13.67 6.74
CA GLY A 372 -7.95 14.93 6.07
C GLY A 372 -8.60 16.12 6.79
N ILE A 373 -7.78 17.04 7.25
CA ILE A 373 -8.21 18.23 8.01
C ILE A 373 -8.30 19.43 7.09
N VAL A 374 -9.46 20.04 7.09
CA VAL A 374 -9.80 21.28 6.38
C VAL A 374 -10.39 22.30 7.36
N ALA A 375 -10.69 23.52 6.91
CA ALA A 375 -11.16 24.62 7.75
C ALA A 375 -12.38 24.30 8.63
N ASP A 376 -13.28 23.44 8.14
CA ASP A 376 -14.54 23.05 8.80
C ASP A 376 -14.49 21.67 9.48
N SER A 377 -13.28 21.05 9.61
CA SER A 377 -13.14 19.76 10.27
C SER A 377 -13.51 19.86 11.76
N ASP A 378 -14.30 18.89 12.21
CA ASP A 378 -14.67 18.70 13.61
C ASP A 378 -13.78 17.62 14.23
N PRO A 379 -13.06 17.90 15.34
CA PRO A 379 -12.10 16.97 15.95
C PRO A 379 -12.72 15.64 16.37
N ASP A 380 -13.94 15.62 16.88
CA ASP A 380 -14.60 14.39 17.33
C ASP A 380 -15.05 13.54 16.12
N ALA A 381 -15.50 14.18 15.05
CA ALA A 381 -15.80 13.48 13.80
C ALA A 381 -14.55 12.86 13.18
N GLU A 382 -13.42 13.57 13.18
CA GLU A 382 -12.14 13.05 12.67
C GLU A 382 -11.62 11.88 13.54
N LEU A 383 -11.82 11.95 14.86
CA LEU A 383 -11.52 10.83 15.76
C LEU A 383 -12.35 9.59 15.42
N ALA A 384 -13.66 9.77 15.19
CA ALA A 384 -14.57 8.68 14.80
C ALA A 384 -14.17 8.07 13.45
N GLU A 385 -13.73 8.89 12.48
CA GLU A 385 -13.24 8.43 11.18
C GLU A 385 -12.00 7.55 11.34
N THR A 386 -11.03 7.93 12.17
CA THR A 386 -9.85 7.09 12.44
C THR A 386 -10.24 5.76 13.09
N GLN A 387 -11.22 5.74 14.00
CA GLN A 387 -11.76 4.52 14.58
C GLN A 387 -12.28 3.56 13.52
N ALA A 388 -13.08 4.06 12.57
CA ALA A 388 -13.62 3.26 11.47
C ALA A 388 -12.48 2.69 10.58
N LYS A 389 -11.44 3.50 10.32
CA LYS A 389 -10.29 3.09 9.51
C LYS A 389 -9.45 1.98 10.14
N PHE A 390 -9.34 1.93 11.46
CA PHE A 390 -8.65 0.84 12.17
C PHE A 390 -9.35 -0.51 12.02
N GLN A 391 -10.67 -0.54 11.90
CA GLN A 391 -11.46 -1.78 11.93
C GLN A 391 -11.03 -2.81 10.88
N ALA A 392 -10.56 -2.34 9.70
CA ALA A 392 -10.09 -3.22 8.63
C ALA A 392 -8.96 -4.14 9.10
N MET A 393 -7.91 -3.54 9.68
CA MET A 393 -6.74 -4.29 10.17
C MET A 393 -7.02 -4.99 11.49
N LEU A 394 -7.74 -4.35 12.41
CA LEU A 394 -8.12 -4.96 13.68
C LEU A 394 -8.90 -6.26 13.46
N SER A 395 -9.90 -6.25 12.58
CA SER A 395 -10.70 -7.45 12.30
C SER A 395 -9.86 -8.57 11.66
N ALA A 396 -8.81 -8.24 10.90
CA ALA A 396 -7.93 -9.23 10.30
C ALA A 396 -6.93 -9.80 11.32
N ILE A 397 -6.46 -9.00 12.29
CA ILE A 397 -5.45 -9.41 13.28
C ILE A 397 -6.11 -10.16 14.45
N VAL A 398 -7.17 -9.59 15.05
CA VAL A 398 -7.72 -10.02 16.34
C VAL A 398 -8.76 -11.16 16.23
N ARG A 399 -9.31 -11.40 15.04
CA ARG A 399 -10.27 -12.52 14.89
C ARG A 399 -9.58 -13.87 14.99
N PRO A 400 -10.20 -14.86 15.70
CA PRO A 400 -9.71 -16.22 15.79
C PRO A 400 -9.79 -16.97 14.45
#